data_6892bd66331b9f531103bd0e48ae4479
#
_entry.id   6892bd66331b9f531103bd0e48ae4479
#
_cell.length_a   1.000
_cell.length_b   1.000
_cell.length_c   1.000
_cell.angle_alpha   90.00
_cell.angle_beta   90.00
_cell.angle_gamma   90.00
#
_symmetry.space_group_name_H-M   'P 1'
#
loop_
_entity.id
_entity.type
_entity.pdbx_description
1 polymer ?
#
loop_
_entity_poly.entity_id
_entity_poly.type
_entity_poly.pdbx_seq_one_letter_code
_entity_poly.pdbx_strand_id
1 'polypeptide(L)'
;MEKRTYTAADQTKQALAAVLKELMAQKPVNKITIHDITERCGIRRQNFYYHFEDVYDLMRWMFQEEAVSLLRQHEGALLWQEGLLQLFHYIEDNKEIGRAHV
;
A
#
# COMPACT_ATOMS: atom_id res chain seq x y z
N MET A 1 19.67 -11.06 -7.02
CA MET A 1 18.68 -10.35 -6.41
C MET A 1 18.92 -8.88 -6.42
N GLU A 2 17.92 -8.18 -6.85
CA GLU A 2 18.07 -6.82 -7.03
C GLU A 2 17.92 -6.04 -5.80
N LYS A 3 18.82 -5.13 -5.55
CA LYS A 3 18.71 -4.30 -4.44
C LYS A 3 18.11 -3.02 -4.86
N ARG A 4 16.97 -2.73 -4.30
CA ARG A 4 16.35 -1.47 -4.59
C ARG A 4 17.07 -0.36 -3.88
N THR A 5 17.42 0.68 -4.62
CA THR A 5 18.06 1.86 -4.04
C THR A 5 17.00 2.89 -3.72
N TYR A 6 16.92 3.28 -2.46
CA TYR A 6 15.94 4.28 -2.05
C TYR A 6 16.56 5.66 -2.03
N THR A 7 15.88 6.61 -2.64
CA THR A 7 16.28 8.01 -2.58
C THR A 7 15.83 8.60 -1.25
N ALA A 8 16.27 9.82 -0.97
CA ALA A 8 15.83 10.51 0.23
C ALA A 8 14.30 10.68 0.24
N ALA A 9 13.73 10.95 -0.93
CA ALA A 9 12.29 11.09 -1.04
C ALA A 9 11.59 9.77 -0.70
N ASP A 10 12.14 8.65 -1.18
CA ASP A 10 11.57 7.35 -0.87
C ASP A 10 11.64 7.05 0.62
N GLN A 11 12.73 7.41 1.25
CA GLN A 11 12.88 7.18 2.68
C GLN A 11 11.86 7.98 3.47
N THR A 12 11.61 9.21 3.07
CA THR A 12 10.61 10.03 3.73
C THR A 12 9.21 9.44 3.56
N LYS A 13 8.89 8.99 2.36
CA LYS A 13 7.61 8.35 2.11
C LYS A 13 7.42 7.10 2.96
N GLN A 14 8.47 6.30 3.06
CA GLN A 14 8.42 5.08 3.86
C GLN A 14 8.20 5.41 5.34
N ALA A 15 8.87 6.45 5.83
CA ALA A 15 8.70 6.86 7.21
C ALA A 15 7.28 7.34 7.47
N LEU A 16 6.73 8.12 6.54
CA LEU A 16 5.36 8.59 6.68
C LEU A 16 4.37 7.43 6.68
N ALA A 17 4.60 6.46 5.80
CA ALA A 17 3.73 5.29 5.73
C ALA A 17 3.79 4.46 7.02
N ALA A 18 4.98 4.31 7.58
CA ALA A 18 5.14 3.56 8.82
C ALA A 18 4.37 4.22 9.96
N VAL A 19 4.45 5.55 10.03
CA VAL A 19 3.73 6.29 11.06
C VAL A 19 2.22 6.16 10.85
N LEU A 20 1.76 6.26 9.61
CA LEU A 20 0.34 6.10 9.33
C LEU A 20 -0.14 4.72 9.76
N LYS A 21 0.64 3.70 9.48
CA LYS A 21 0.28 2.34 9.86
C LYS A 21 0.13 2.22 11.37
N GLU A 22 1.04 2.81 12.12
CA GLU A 22 0.95 2.82 13.58
C GLU A 22 -0.31 3.52 14.05
N LEU A 23 -0.61 4.65 13.47
CA LEU A 23 -1.79 5.41 13.87
C LEU A 23 -3.08 4.68 13.51
N MET A 24 -3.09 3.99 12.39
CA MET A 24 -4.26 3.23 11.97
C MET A 24 -4.56 2.07 12.90
N ALA A 25 -3.56 1.60 13.63
CA ALA A 25 -3.79 0.56 14.63
C ALA A 25 -4.47 1.13 15.88
N GLN A 26 -4.46 2.45 16.03
CA GLN A 26 -5.01 3.09 17.21
C GLN A 26 -6.34 3.77 16.98
N LYS A 27 -6.58 4.25 15.78
CA LYS A 27 -7.82 4.96 15.49
C LYS A 27 -8.14 4.91 14.00
N PRO A 28 -9.39 5.16 13.62
CA PRO A 28 -9.80 5.10 12.20
C PRO A 28 -9.07 6.14 11.38
N VAL A 29 -8.86 5.83 10.12
CA VAL A 29 -8.10 6.70 9.24
C VAL A 29 -8.75 8.08 9.09
N ASN A 30 -10.07 8.15 9.13
CA ASN A 30 -10.74 9.44 9.00
C ASN A 30 -10.57 10.33 10.21
N LYS A 31 -9.96 9.80 11.28
CA LYS A 31 -9.64 10.60 12.45
C LYS A 31 -8.16 10.95 12.54
N ILE A 32 -7.39 10.46 11.59
CA ILE A 32 -5.95 10.72 11.55
C ILE A 32 -5.72 11.99 10.74
N THR A 33 -4.98 12.94 11.31
CA THR A 33 -4.72 14.21 10.62
C THR A 33 -3.29 14.23 10.13
N ILE A 34 -3.03 15.14 9.19
CA ILE A 34 -1.68 15.35 8.70
C ILE A 34 -0.77 15.78 9.85
N HIS A 35 -1.30 16.58 10.77
CA HIS A 35 -0.54 17.00 11.93
C HIS A 35 -0.12 15.81 12.78
N ASP A 36 -1.03 14.86 12.99
CA ASP A 36 -0.67 13.65 13.75
C ASP A 36 0.52 12.94 13.14
N ILE A 37 0.51 12.84 11.82
CA ILE A 37 1.55 12.11 11.10
C ILE A 37 2.86 12.88 11.14
N THR A 38 2.82 14.15 10.82
CA THR A 38 4.05 14.93 10.71
C THR A 38 4.69 15.15 12.07
N GLU A 39 3.89 15.33 13.09
CA GLU A 39 4.43 15.49 14.43
C GLU A 39 5.18 14.24 14.87
N ARG A 40 4.58 13.08 14.62
CA ARG A 40 5.20 11.83 15.02
C ARG A 40 6.43 11.52 14.19
N CYS A 41 6.42 11.92 12.94
CA CYS A 41 7.52 11.70 12.03
C CYS A 41 8.65 12.71 12.20
N GLY A 42 8.37 13.82 12.86
CA GLY A 42 9.36 14.86 13.08
C GLY A 42 9.65 15.68 11.85
N ILE A 43 8.68 15.85 10.97
CA ILE A 43 8.87 16.66 9.77
C ILE A 43 7.81 17.76 9.74
N ARG A 44 8.03 18.71 8.85
CA ARG A 44 7.11 19.81 8.71
C ARG A 44 5.96 19.44 7.79
N ARG A 45 4.82 20.13 7.99
CA ARG A 45 3.65 19.90 7.15
C ARG A 45 3.97 20.08 5.67
N GLN A 46 4.82 21.04 5.35
CA GLN A 46 5.24 21.26 3.98
C GLN A 46 5.87 20.03 3.34
N ASN A 47 6.68 19.30 4.12
CA ASN A 47 7.31 18.09 3.62
C ASN A 47 6.28 17.02 3.30
N PHE A 48 5.21 16.95 4.08
CA PHE A 48 4.14 16.03 3.78
C PHE A 48 3.52 16.37 2.43
N TYR A 49 3.15 17.62 2.24
CA TYR A 49 2.48 18.05 1.01
C TYR A 49 3.38 17.96 -0.21
N TYR A 50 4.67 17.91 0.00
CA TYR A 50 5.58 17.70 -1.10
C TYR A 50 5.41 16.31 -1.72
N HIS A 51 5.01 15.35 -0.89
CA HIS A 51 4.89 13.96 -1.33
C HIS A 51 3.47 13.50 -1.55
N PHE A 52 2.56 13.96 -0.75
CA PHE A 52 1.16 13.48 -0.78
C PHE A 52 0.18 14.62 -0.63
N GLU A 53 -0.98 14.46 -1.23
CA GLU A 53 -2.02 15.48 -1.16
C GLU A 53 -2.76 15.46 0.17
N ASP A 54 -3.01 14.28 0.70
CA ASP A 54 -3.71 14.15 1.97
C ASP A 54 -3.40 12.76 2.56
N VAL A 55 -4.05 12.47 3.68
CA VAL A 55 -3.81 11.21 4.38
C VAL A 55 -4.23 10.02 3.52
N TYR A 56 -5.30 10.16 2.76
CA TYR A 56 -5.78 9.06 1.93
C TYR A 56 -4.82 8.77 0.77
N ASP A 57 -4.19 9.82 0.25
CA ASP A 57 -3.18 9.64 -0.79
C ASP A 57 -2.01 8.83 -0.25
N LEU A 58 -1.57 9.17 0.96
CA LEU A 58 -0.51 8.41 1.63
C LEU A 58 -0.95 6.97 1.86
N MET A 59 -2.18 6.76 2.28
CA MET A 59 -2.69 5.43 2.53
C MET A 59 -2.68 4.58 1.27
N ARG A 60 -3.10 5.17 0.15
CA ARG A 60 -3.09 4.45 -1.13
C ARG A 60 -1.67 4.03 -1.50
N TRP A 61 -0.73 4.94 -1.34
CA TRP A 61 0.66 4.64 -1.63
C TRP A 61 1.18 3.53 -0.73
N MET A 62 0.82 3.58 0.54
CA MET A 62 1.25 2.57 1.51
C MET A 62 0.75 1.18 1.10
N PHE A 63 -0.51 1.08 0.73
CA PHE A 63 -1.07 -0.21 0.33
C PHE A 63 -0.45 -0.70 -0.98
N GLN A 64 -0.17 0.20 -1.90
CA GLN A 64 0.49 -0.18 -3.14
C GLN A 64 1.88 -0.74 -2.88
N GLU A 65 2.62 -0.10 -1.98
CA GLU A 65 3.96 -0.57 -1.65
C GLU A 65 3.90 -1.94 -0.96
N GLU A 66 2.93 -2.14 -0.12
CA GLU A 66 2.78 -3.42 0.56
C GLU A 66 2.41 -4.53 -0.43
N ALA A 67 1.56 -4.22 -1.38
CA ALA A 67 1.17 -5.20 -2.39
C ALA A 67 2.36 -5.60 -3.24
N VAL A 68 3.16 -4.61 -3.65
CA VAL A 68 4.35 -4.90 -4.44
C VAL A 68 5.33 -5.73 -3.63
N SER A 69 5.47 -5.41 -2.35
CA SER A 69 6.38 -6.14 -1.48
C SER A 69 5.95 -7.60 -1.33
N LEU A 70 4.66 -7.84 -1.19
CA LEU A 70 4.15 -9.19 -1.11
C LEU A 70 4.41 -9.99 -2.37
N LEU A 71 4.21 -9.35 -3.52
CA LEU A 71 4.46 -10.00 -4.79
C LEU A 71 5.93 -10.39 -4.92
N ARG A 72 6.81 -9.52 -4.47
CA ARG A 72 8.24 -9.83 -4.53
C ARG A 72 8.62 -10.95 -3.60
N GLN A 73 7.99 -11.01 -2.43
CA GLN A 73 8.28 -12.06 -1.48
C GLN A 73 7.90 -13.43 -1.99
N HIS A 74 6.92 -13.49 -2.86
CA HIS A 74 6.49 -14.75 -3.43
C HIS A 74 7.29 -15.14 -4.65
N GLU A 75 8.42 -14.42 -4.87
CA GLU A 75 9.36 -14.78 -5.79
C GLU A 75 9.03 -15.04 -7.18
N GLY A 76 9.62 -14.36 -8.03
CA GLY A 76 9.68 -14.67 -9.40
C GLY A 76 8.43 -14.44 -10.21
N ALA A 77 8.65 -14.08 -11.44
CA ALA A 77 7.58 -13.76 -12.35
C ALA A 77 6.67 -14.94 -12.61
N LEU A 78 7.24 -16.14 -12.55
CA LEU A 78 6.47 -17.33 -12.83
C LEU A 78 5.39 -17.59 -11.79
N LEU A 79 5.75 -17.48 -10.52
CA LEU A 79 4.78 -17.66 -9.45
C LEU A 79 3.71 -16.59 -9.50
N TRP A 80 4.14 -15.38 -9.81
CA TRP A 80 3.22 -14.27 -9.92
C TRP A 80 2.21 -14.49 -11.03
N GLN A 81 2.70 -14.96 -12.18
CA GLN A 81 1.83 -15.22 -13.32
C GLN A 81 0.86 -16.36 -13.03
N GLU A 82 1.34 -17.40 -12.38
CA GLU A 82 0.48 -18.51 -12.02
C GLU A 82 -0.61 -18.09 -11.06
N GLY A 83 -0.26 -17.29 -10.08
CA GLY A 83 -1.24 -16.79 -9.14
C GLY A 83 -2.31 -15.96 -9.82
N LEU A 84 -1.88 -15.16 -10.77
CA LEU A 84 -2.81 -14.31 -11.51
C LEU A 84 -3.75 -15.14 -12.36
N LEU A 85 -3.23 -16.17 -13.00
CA LEU A 85 -4.06 -17.07 -13.79
C LEU A 85 -5.07 -17.79 -12.93
N GLN A 86 -4.64 -18.27 -11.78
CA GLN A 86 -5.54 -18.93 -10.86
C GLN A 86 -6.64 -18.00 -10.40
N LEU A 87 -6.30 -16.75 -10.17
CA LEU A 87 -7.30 -15.77 -9.77
C LEU A 87 -8.32 -15.55 -10.87
N PHE A 88 -7.88 -15.47 -12.10
CA PHE A 88 -8.78 -15.32 -13.24
C PHE A 88 -9.72 -16.52 -13.35
N HIS A 89 -9.18 -17.72 -13.19
CA HIS A 89 -10.00 -18.92 -13.24
C HIS A 89 -11.02 -18.94 -12.12
N TYR A 90 -10.59 -18.52 -10.93
CA TYR A 90 -11.48 -18.47 -9.80
C TYR A 90 -12.65 -17.49 -10.06
N ILE A 91 -12.33 -16.34 -10.61
CA ILE A 91 -13.36 -15.35 -10.91
C ILE A 91 -14.32 -15.86 -11.96
N GLU A 92 -13.82 -16.53 -12.98
CA GLU A 92 -14.66 -17.07 -14.01
C GLU A 92 -15.59 -18.14 -13.49
N ASP A 93 -15.06 -19.04 -12.67
CA ASP A 93 -15.86 -20.09 -12.08
C ASP A 93 -16.96 -19.51 -11.22
N ASN A 94 -16.64 -18.53 -10.40
CA ASN A 94 -17.64 -17.90 -9.56
C ASN A 94 -18.67 -17.14 -10.36
N LYS A 95 -18.22 -16.57 -11.46
CA LYS A 95 -19.12 -15.87 -12.34
C LYS A 95 -20.15 -16.82 -12.94
N GLU A 96 -19.69 -18.00 -13.32
CA GLU A 96 -20.58 -19.01 -13.87
C GLU A 96 -21.56 -19.51 -12.84
N ILE A 97 -21.08 -19.76 -11.64
CA ILE A 97 -21.94 -20.17 -10.55
C ILE A 97 -23.00 -19.11 -10.27
N GLY A 98 -22.59 -17.85 -10.29
CA GLY A 98 -23.53 -16.77 -10.10
C GLY A 98 -24.60 -16.74 -11.15
N ARG A 99 -24.22 -17.00 -12.39
CA ARG A 99 -25.20 -17.04 -13.47
C ARG A 99 -26.16 -18.19 -13.33
N ALA A 100 -25.65 -19.32 -12.88
CA ALA A 100 -26.47 -20.49 -12.74
C ALA A 100 -27.53 -20.29 -11.68
N HIS A 101 -27.29 -19.40 -10.72
CA HIS A 101 -28.23 -19.11 -9.68
C HIS A 101 -29.26 -18.05 -10.02
N VAL A 102 -29.07 -17.40 -11.13
CA VAL A 102 -30.03 -16.43 -11.61
C VAL A 102 -31.14 -17.09 -12.38
#